data_babb1174a65ac5ee8e805603a4176403
#
_entry.id   babb1174a65ac5ee8e805603a4176403
#
_cell.length_a   1.000
_cell.length_b   1.000
_cell.length_c   1.000
_cell.angle_alpha   90.00
_cell.angle_beta   90.00
_cell.angle_gamma   90.00
#
_symmetry.space_group_name_H-M   'P 1'
#
loop_
_entity.id
_entity.type
_entity.pdbx_description
1 polymer ?
#
loop_
_entity_poly.entity_id
_entity_poly.type
_entity_poly.pdbx_seq_one_letter_code
_entity_poly.pdbx_strand_id
1 'polypeptide(L)'
;MRLLILYLLTAAFFISSCNDHLKIEKNNDPQGYADSQFVGSWKVTALSCDVAYDWNNDGTTERNIYSTWTACERDNLYTFTADTLMGAYKRGTFKINCSVTKPAEWQIVFDTVPPKSQSLVYSLSGLGPESEIVINMTSVQFQSILLLTLNGQPATITKTWTRQ
;
A
#
# COMPACT_ATOMS: atom_id res chain seq x y z
N MET A 1 44.39 -52.06 28.26
CA MET A 1 44.08 -50.79 28.92
C MET A 1 44.56 -49.59 28.09
N ARG A 2 44.71 -49.71 26.77
CA ARG A 2 45.09 -48.60 25.86
C ARG A 2 44.01 -48.26 24.79
N LEU A 3 42.96 -49.04 24.70
CA LEU A 3 41.88 -48.82 23.72
C LEU A 3 40.71 -47.97 24.24
N LEU A 4 40.60 -47.80 25.56
CA LEU A 4 39.47 -47.06 26.17
C LEU A 4 39.71 -45.51 26.22
N ILE A 5 40.95 -45.08 26.05
CA ILE A 5 41.28 -43.64 26.10
C ILE A 5 41.04 -42.94 24.74
N LEU A 6 41.04 -43.72 23.66
CA LEU A 6 40.86 -43.16 22.30
C LEU A 6 39.41 -42.81 22.01
N TYR A 7 38.42 -43.44 22.70
CA TYR A 7 36.99 -43.20 22.49
C TYR A 7 36.48 -41.99 23.26
N LEU A 8 37.16 -41.54 24.29
CA LEU A 8 36.77 -40.37 25.07
C LEU A 8 37.21 -39.03 24.47
N LEU A 9 38.16 -39.07 23.51
CA LEU A 9 38.65 -37.84 22.85
C LEU A 9 37.85 -37.48 21.58
N THR A 10 37.08 -38.41 21.03
CA THR A 10 36.26 -38.15 19.84
C THR A 10 34.84 -37.63 20.16
N ALA A 11 34.38 -37.70 21.41
CA ALA A 11 33.07 -37.21 21.83
C ALA A 11 33.01 -35.72 22.20
N ALA A 12 34.18 -35.05 22.31
CA ALA A 12 34.26 -33.66 22.71
C ALA A 12 34.21 -32.64 21.57
N PHE A 13 34.12 -33.10 20.30
CA PHE A 13 34.18 -32.20 19.13
C PHE A 13 32.79 -31.91 18.49
N PHE A 14 31.71 -32.45 19.03
CA PHE A 14 30.37 -32.29 18.43
C PHE A 14 29.44 -31.33 19.18
N ILE A 15 29.89 -30.55 20.15
CA ILE A 15 29.00 -29.62 20.88
C ILE A 15 29.38 -28.14 20.66
N SER A 16 30.04 -27.84 19.55
CA SER A 16 30.40 -26.44 19.25
C SER A 16 29.88 -25.94 17.91
N SER A 17 28.68 -26.41 17.50
CA SER A 17 28.08 -25.91 16.25
C SER A 17 26.58 -25.87 16.32
N CYS A 18 26.04 -25.15 17.29
CA CYS A 18 24.62 -24.72 17.26
C CYS A 18 24.45 -23.47 18.11
N ASN A 19 25.24 -22.44 17.83
CA ASN A 19 24.98 -21.08 18.31
C ASN A 19 25.19 -20.06 17.16
N ASP A 20 24.90 -20.45 15.93
CA ASP A 20 24.42 -19.47 15.00
C ASP A 20 22.99 -19.14 15.42
N HIS A 21 22.90 -18.24 16.43
CA HIS A 21 21.76 -17.41 16.56
C HIS A 21 21.50 -16.85 15.16
N LEU A 22 20.45 -17.34 14.52
CA LEU A 22 19.74 -16.57 13.50
C LEU A 22 19.59 -15.16 14.11
N LYS A 23 20.54 -14.29 13.81
CA LYS A 23 20.29 -12.85 13.84
C LYS A 23 19.19 -12.69 12.82
N ILE A 24 17.96 -12.77 13.29
CA ILE A 24 16.81 -12.22 12.58
C ILE A 24 17.24 -10.76 12.46
N GLU A 25 17.83 -10.42 11.31
CA GLU A 25 18.01 -9.04 10.94
C GLU A 25 16.60 -8.44 10.93
N LYS A 26 16.35 -7.66 11.96
CA LYS A 26 15.09 -6.96 12.22
C LYS A 26 14.72 -5.98 11.09
N ASN A 27 15.49 -5.98 10.00
CA ASN A 27 15.42 -5.03 8.90
C ASN A 27 14.89 -5.60 7.57
N ASN A 28 14.35 -6.82 7.55
CA ASN A 28 13.75 -7.39 6.35
C ASN A 28 12.27 -7.70 6.56
N ASP A 29 11.53 -6.78 7.17
CA ASP A 29 10.07 -6.75 7.01
C ASP A 29 9.73 -5.83 5.83
N PRO A 30 9.64 -6.35 4.59
CA PRO A 30 9.28 -5.55 3.42
C PRO A 30 7.91 -4.88 3.59
N GLN A 31 7.03 -5.48 4.38
CA GLN A 31 5.72 -4.94 4.72
C GLN A 31 5.84 -3.70 5.62
N GLY A 32 6.61 -3.78 6.70
CA GLY A 32 6.78 -2.65 7.62
C GLY A 32 7.46 -1.44 6.98
N TYR A 33 8.44 -1.67 6.08
CA TYR A 33 9.06 -0.60 5.32
C TYR A 33 8.10 0.04 4.33
N ALA A 34 7.35 -0.76 3.58
CA ALA A 34 6.37 -0.27 2.63
C ALA A 34 5.28 0.54 3.33
N ASP A 35 4.72 0.01 4.41
CA ASP A 35 3.70 0.70 5.21
C ASP A 35 4.17 2.08 5.68
N SER A 36 5.42 2.19 6.14
CA SER A 36 5.98 3.45 6.66
C SER A 36 6.02 4.57 5.61
N GLN A 37 6.14 4.23 4.33
CA GLN A 37 6.14 5.20 3.24
C GLN A 37 4.76 5.86 3.05
N PHE A 38 3.67 5.15 3.37
CA PHE A 38 2.31 5.68 3.24
C PHE A 38 1.85 6.46 4.47
N VAL A 39 2.45 6.23 5.63
CA VAL A 39 2.07 6.95 6.87
C VAL A 39 2.18 8.45 6.67
N GLY A 40 1.07 9.16 6.92
CA GLY A 40 0.96 10.61 6.74
C GLY A 40 -0.35 11.00 6.06
N SER A 41 -0.45 12.27 5.70
CA SER A 41 -1.62 12.83 5.05
C SER A 41 -1.37 13.04 3.56
N TRP A 42 -2.34 12.68 2.75
CA TRP A 42 -2.24 12.68 1.29
C TRP A 42 -3.46 13.29 0.64
N LYS A 43 -3.23 14.03 -0.43
CA LYS A 43 -4.29 14.54 -1.34
C LYS A 43 -4.08 14.01 -2.74
N VAL A 44 -5.18 13.72 -3.43
CA VAL A 44 -5.15 13.52 -4.88
C VAL A 44 -4.96 14.89 -5.54
N THR A 45 -3.92 15.04 -6.33
CA THR A 45 -3.58 16.30 -7.01
C THR A 45 -3.67 16.22 -8.53
N ALA A 46 -3.80 15.00 -9.07
CA ALA A 46 -4.17 14.75 -10.45
C ALA A 46 -4.94 13.43 -10.56
N LEU A 47 -5.88 13.39 -11.49
CA LEU A 47 -6.70 12.22 -11.77
C LEU A 47 -7.03 12.22 -13.26
N SER A 48 -6.65 11.16 -13.97
CA SER A 48 -6.87 11.03 -15.41
C SER A 48 -7.24 9.62 -15.80
N CYS A 49 -7.93 9.48 -16.93
CA CYS A 49 -8.20 8.20 -17.57
C CYS A 49 -7.56 8.15 -18.94
N ASP A 50 -7.09 7.00 -19.37
CA ASP A 50 -6.56 6.77 -20.73
C ASP A 50 -7.66 6.80 -21.81
N VAL A 51 -8.93 6.64 -21.39
CA VAL A 51 -10.12 6.76 -22.24
C VAL A 51 -10.89 8.02 -21.85
N ALA A 52 -11.36 8.78 -22.86
CA ALA A 52 -12.24 9.91 -22.62
C ALA A 52 -13.66 9.40 -22.29
N TYR A 53 -14.26 9.98 -21.24
CA TYR A 53 -15.60 9.61 -20.77
C TYR A 53 -16.27 10.84 -20.14
N ASP A 54 -17.58 10.92 -20.17
CA ASP A 54 -18.35 11.97 -19.50
C ASP A 54 -18.49 11.65 -18.01
N TRP A 55 -17.53 12.15 -17.21
CA TRP A 55 -17.39 11.81 -15.79
C TRP A 55 -18.37 12.55 -14.88
N ASN A 56 -18.85 13.70 -15.33
CA ASN A 56 -19.75 14.58 -14.55
C ASN A 56 -21.16 14.67 -15.12
N ASN A 57 -21.45 13.94 -16.20
CA ASN A 57 -22.71 13.90 -16.94
C ASN A 57 -23.14 15.29 -17.48
N ASP A 58 -22.17 16.08 -17.95
CA ASP A 58 -22.45 17.39 -18.58
C ASP A 58 -22.55 17.32 -20.11
N GLY A 59 -22.38 16.14 -20.69
CA GLY A 59 -22.41 15.88 -22.13
C GLY A 59 -21.07 16.04 -22.82
N THR A 60 -20.02 16.38 -22.09
CA THR A 60 -18.64 16.50 -22.58
C THR A 60 -17.81 15.30 -22.12
N THR A 61 -16.90 14.81 -22.95
CA THR A 61 -16.02 13.70 -22.53
C THR A 61 -14.63 14.22 -22.23
N GLU A 62 -14.06 13.86 -21.08
CA GLU A 62 -12.75 14.26 -20.63
C GLU A 62 -11.86 13.06 -20.31
N ARG A 63 -10.54 13.24 -20.50
CA ARG A 63 -9.51 12.37 -19.94
C ARG A 63 -8.99 12.87 -18.59
N ASN A 64 -9.02 14.19 -18.37
CA ASN A 64 -8.62 14.81 -17.11
C ASN A 64 -9.81 14.87 -16.14
N ILE A 65 -10.02 13.82 -15.40
CA ILE A 65 -11.12 13.73 -14.41
C ILE A 65 -10.95 14.79 -13.31
N TYR A 66 -9.72 15.12 -12.92
CA TYR A 66 -9.47 16.11 -11.87
C TYR A 66 -10.00 17.50 -12.24
N SER A 67 -10.08 17.83 -13.54
CA SER A 67 -10.65 19.11 -13.98
C SER A 67 -12.15 19.24 -13.71
N THR A 68 -12.88 18.13 -13.67
CA THR A 68 -14.32 18.09 -13.38
C THR A 68 -14.64 18.17 -11.89
N TRP A 69 -13.65 17.97 -11.02
CA TRP A 69 -13.82 18.00 -9.58
C TRP A 69 -14.14 19.38 -9.05
N THR A 70 -15.10 19.45 -8.15
CA THR A 70 -15.41 20.64 -7.37
C THR A 70 -14.29 21.00 -6.39
N ALA A 71 -14.34 22.19 -5.80
CA ALA A 71 -13.40 22.58 -4.76
C ALA A 71 -13.43 21.64 -3.56
N CYS A 72 -14.61 21.10 -3.20
CA CYS A 72 -14.76 20.14 -2.10
C CYS A 72 -14.12 18.79 -2.40
N GLU A 73 -14.24 18.28 -3.63
CA GLU A 73 -13.60 17.02 -4.03
C GLU A 73 -12.07 17.17 -4.06
N ARG A 74 -11.57 18.32 -4.51
CA ARG A 74 -10.14 18.63 -4.50
C ARG A 74 -9.58 18.82 -3.08
N ASP A 75 -10.42 19.03 -2.08
CA ASP A 75 -10.01 19.12 -0.66
C ASP A 75 -10.07 17.79 0.09
N ASN A 76 -10.32 16.69 -0.61
CA ASN A 76 -10.28 15.35 -0.02
C ASN A 76 -8.91 15.07 0.59
N LEU A 77 -8.90 14.61 1.84
CA LEU A 77 -7.70 14.34 2.62
C LEU A 77 -7.75 12.93 3.19
N TYR A 78 -6.74 12.16 2.88
CA TYR A 78 -6.55 10.77 3.33
C TYR A 78 -5.38 10.75 4.30
N THR A 79 -5.61 10.35 5.53
CA THR A 79 -4.56 10.22 6.55
C THR A 79 -4.39 8.76 6.92
N PHE A 80 -3.22 8.21 6.68
CA PHE A 80 -2.83 6.85 7.02
C PHE A 80 -1.94 6.87 8.27
N THR A 81 -2.28 6.07 9.28
CA THR A 81 -1.50 5.97 10.51
C THR A 81 -0.82 4.60 10.60
N ALA A 82 0.21 4.48 11.44
CA ALA A 82 0.90 3.22 11.66
C ALA A 82 0.12 2.25 12.59
N ASP A 83 -0.93 2.74 13.24
CA ASP A 83 -1.68 1.96 14.22
C ASP A 83 -2.42 0.80 13.56
N THR A 84 -2.09 -0.42 13.95
CA THR A 84 -2.74 -1.64 13.47
C THR A 84 -4.05 -1.88 14.24
N LEU A 85 -5.13 -2.19 13.53
CA LEU A 85 -6.42 -2.56 14.11
C LEU A 85 -6.50 -4.07 14.36
N MET A 86 -6.49 -4.83 13.28
CA MET A 86 -6.50 -6.30 13.30
C MET A 86 -5.75 -6.83 12.09
N GLY A 87 -4.92 -7.85 12.28
CA GLY A 87 -4.14 -8.43 11.20
C GLY A 87 -3.27 -7.39 10.50
N ALA A 88 -3.39 -7.29 9.18
CA ALA A 88 -2.64 -6.34 8.35
C ALA A 88 -3.30 -4.96 8.21
N TYR A 89 -4.54 -4.79 8.68
CA TYR A 89 -5.24 -3.51 8.55
C TYR A 89 -4.74 -2.49 9.57
N LYS A 90 -4.57 -1.25 9.11
CA LYS A 90 -4.14 -0.09 9.90
C LYS A 90 -5.25 0.95 9.97
N ARG A 91 -5.15 1.83 10.94
CA ARG A 91 -6.08 2.95 11.10
C ARG A 91 -5.79 4.05 10.10
N GLY A 92 -6.84 4.74 9.71
CA GLY A 92 -6.75 5.95 8.91
C GLY A 92 -7.95 6.85 9.16
N THR A 93 -7.93 8.01 8.52
CA THR A 93 -9.08 8.91 8.49
C THR A 93 -9.21 9.51 7.10
N PHE A 94 -10.45 9.65 6.61
CA PHE A 94 -10.74 10.27 5.33
C PHE A 94 -11.69 11.45 5.53
N LYS A 95 -11.30 12.61 5.01
CA LYS A 95 -12.18 13.76 4.81
C LYS A 95 -12.54 13.79 3.33
N ILE A 96 -13.80 13.58 3.01
CA ILE A 96 -14.31 13.46 1.64
C ILE A 96 -15.35 14.54 1.37
N ASN A 97 -15.23 15.22 0.24
CA ASN A 97 -16.19 16.21 -0.29
C ASN A 97 -16.57 17.29 0.73
N CYS A 98 -15.61 17.96 1.34
CA CYS A 98 -15.79 18.94 2.42
C CYS A 98 -16.55 18.38 3.66
N SER A 99 -16.76 17.07 3.72
CA SER A 99 -17.47 16.44 4.82
C SER A 99 -16.60 16.30 6.07
N VAL A 100 -17.23 15.91 7.16
CA VAL A 100 -16.50 15.60 8.41
C VAL A 100 -15.54 14.44 8.17
N THR A 101 -14.36 14.53 8.76
CA THR A 101 -13.38 13.42 8.77
C THR A 101 -13.97 12.18 9.44
N LYS A 102 -13.90 11.05 8.77
CA LYS A 102 -14.41 9.76 9.24
C LYS A 102 -13.28 8.75 9.42
N PRO A 103 -13.42 7.79 10.36
CA PRO A 103 -12.49 6.67 10.47
C PRO A 103 -12.44 5.87 9.16
N ALA A 104 -11.26 5.36 8.88
CA ALA A 104 -10.99 4.52 7.73
C ALA A 104 -10.00 3.40 8.09
N GLU A 105 -9.88 2.43 7.23
CA GLU A 105 -8.92 1.33 7.32
C GLU A 105 -8.08 1.28 6.05
N TRP A 106 -6.83 0.86 6.18
CA TRP A 106 -5.93 0.71 5.04
C TRP A 106 -4.91 -0.41 5.26
N GLN A 107 -4.37 -0.92 4.18
CA GLN A 107 -3.25 -1.85 4.17
C GLN A 107 -2.50 -1.77 2.85
N ILE A 108 -1.26 -2.22 2.86
CA ILE A 108 -0.50 -2.49 1.65
C ILE A 108 -0.49 -3.98 1.40
N VAL A 109 -0.85 -4.37 0.21
CA VAL A 109 -0.83 -5.77 -0.24
C VAL A 109 0.25 -5.93 -1.30
N PHE A 110 1.12 -6.90 -1.12
CA PHE A 110 2.13 -7.27 -2.10
C PHE A 110 1.64 -8.44 -2.93
N ASP A 111 1.65 -8.26 -4.24
CA ASP A 111 1.50 -9.39 -5.14
C ASP A 111 2.82 -10.17 -5.20
N THR A 112 2.76 -11.45 -4.86
CA THR A 112 3.91 -12.34 -4.89
C THR A 112 4.11 -13.00 -6.25
N VAL A 113 3.10 -12.92 -7.13
CA VAL A 113 3.15 -13.45 -8.49
C VAL A 113 3.70 -12.39 -9.44
N PRO A 114 4.68 -12.71 -10.31
CA PRO A 114 5.17 -11.75 -11.31
C PRO A 114 4.09 -11.31 -12.32
N PRO A 115 4.06 -10.00 -12.72
CA PRO A 115 4.93 -8.93 -12.23
C PRO A 115 4.55 -8.53 -10.79
N LYS A 116 5.55 -8.48 -9.90
CA LYS A 116 5.33 -8.07 -8.51
C LYS A 116 4.77 -6.66 -8.46
N SER A 117 3.63 -6.49 -7.82
CA SER A 117 2.98 -5.20 -7.63
C SER A 117 2.75 -4.91 -6.15
N GLN A 118 2.56 -3.65 -5.85
CA GLN A 118 2.18 -3.17 -4.53
C GLN A 118 0.83 -2.49 -4.66
N SER A 119 -0.14 -2.92 -3.89
CA SER A 119 -1.49 -2.35 -3.92
C SER A 119 -1.81 -1.68 -2.59
N LEU A 120 -2.27 -0.44 -2.66
CA LEU A 120 -2.91 0.26 -1.56
C LEU A 120 -4.38 -0.15 -1.52
N VAL A 121 -4.79 -0.80 -0.45
CA VAL A 121 -6.19 -1.13 -0.18
C VAL A 121 -6.67 -0.23 0.96
N TYR A 122 -7.75 0.49 0.74
CA TYR A 122 -8.33 1.36 1.75
C TYR A 122 -9.86 1.33 1.69
N SER A 123 -10.50 1.53 2.82
CA SER A 123 -11.95 1.62 2.90
C SER A 123 -12.38 2.72 3.86
N LEU A 124 -13.42 3.41 3.50
CA LEU A 124 -14.19 4.27 4.39
C LEU A 124 -15.28 3.44 5.05
N SER A 125 -15.48 3.60 6.35
CA SER A 125 -16.55 2.90 7.08
C SER A 125 -17.90 3.04 6.37
N GLY A 126 -18.49 1.90 5.98
CA GLY A 126 -19.77 1.83 5.25
C GLY A 126 -19.65 1.83 3.71
N LEU A 127 -18.45 1.98 3.15
CA LEU A 127 -18.18 1.78 1.73
C LEU A 127 -17.30 0.53 1.56
N GLY A 128 -17.38 -0.12 0.42
CA GLY A 128 -16.52 -1.26 0.10
C GLY A 128 -15.04 -0.86 0.00
N PRO A 129 -14.12 -1.81 0.12
CA PRO A 129 -12.70 -1.54 -0.05
C PRO A 129 -12.38 -1.14 -1.50
N GLU A 130 -11.56 -0.11 -1.67
CA GLU A 130 -10.92 0.23 -2.93
C GLU A 130 -9.52 -0.36 -2.94
N SER A 131 -9.07 -0.86 -4.08
CA SER A 131 -7.73 -1.42 -4.28
C SER A 131 -7.10 -0.80 -5.51
N GLU A 132 -5.94 -0.18 -5.32
CA GLU A 132 -5.20 0.52 -6.38
C GLU A 132 -3.75 0.05 -6.43
N ILE A 133 -3.25 -0.26 -7.63
CA ILE A 133 -1.85 -0.62 -7.82
C ILE A 133 -1.00 0.63 -7.64
N VAL A 134 -0.01 0.58 -6.76
CA VAL A 134 0.89 1.70 -6.49
C VAL A 134 2.09 1.66 -7.42
N ILE A 135 2.40 2.81 -8.00
CA ILE A 135 3.57 3.03 -8.84
C ILE A 135 4.27 4.34 -8.46
N ASN A 136 5.52 4.49 -8.85
CA ASN A 136 6.29 5.74 -8.73
C ASN A 136 6.29 6.33 -7.31
N MET A 137 6.48 5.48 -6.27
CA MET A 137 6.50 5.91 -4.87
C MET A 137 7.75 6.71 -4.55
N THR A 138 7.54 7.88 -3.95
CA THR A 138 8.57 8.75 -3.36
C THR A 138 8.12 9.21 -1.97
N SER A 139 8.97 9.92 -1.22
CA SER A 139 8.61 10.45 0.11
C SER A 139 7.53 11.54 0.08
N VAL A 140 7.30 12.17 -1.06
CA VAL A 140 6.38 13.32 -1.20
C VAL A 140 5.22 13.07 -2.16
N GLN A 141 5.33 12.05 -3.01
CA GLN A 141 4.35 11.77 -4.05
C GLN A 141 4.36 10.29 -4.39
N PHE A 142 3.20 9.75 -4.74
CA PHE A 142 3.09 8.48 -5.46
C PHE A 142 1.96 8.54 -6.48
N GLN A 143 1.96 7.57 -7.40
CA GLN A 143 0.85 7.35 -8.31
C GLN A 143 0.19 6.02 -7.99
N SER A 144 -1.11 5.93 -8.26
CA SER A 144 -1.83 4.67 -8.23
C SER A 144 -2.67 4.47 -9.50
N ILE A 145 -2.91 3.21 -9.80
CA ILE A 145 -3.66 2.78 -10.98
C ILE A 145 -4.88 1.99 -10.53
N LEU A 146 -6.04 2.37 -11.05
CA LEU A 146 -7.27 1.62 -10.97
C LEU A 146 -7.67 1.13 -12.37
N LEU A 147 -7.83 -0.17 -12.52
CA LEU A 147 -8.28 -0.80 -13.75
C LEU A 147 -9.79 -0.98 -13.72
N LEU A 148 -10.48 -0.58 -14.77
CA LEU A 148 -11.93 -0.69 -14.88
C LEU A 148 -12.37 -0.96 -16.32
N THR A 149 -13.67 -1.13 -16.51
CA THR A 149 -14.27 -1.27 -17.84
C THR A 149 -15.28 -0.14 -18.04
N LEU A 150 -15.10 0.65 -19.09
CA LEU A 150 -16.00 1.72 -19.50
C LEU A 150 -16.64 1.35 -20.85
N ASN A 151 -17.97 1.27 -20.88
CA ASN A 151 -18.72 0.90 -22.12
C ASN A 151 -18.20 -0.38 -22.78
N GLY A 152 -17.78 -1.39 -21.97
CA GLY A 152 -17.24 -2.66 -22.44
C GLY A 152 -15.78 -2.62 -22.90
N GLN A 153 -15.08 -1.48 -22.76
CA GLN A 153 -13.66 -1.34 -23.09
C GLN A 153 -12.82 -1.22 -21.82
N PRO A 154 -11.64 -1.88 -21.77
CA PRO A 154 -10.69 -1.68 -20.69
C PRO A 154 -10.29 -0.21 -20.60
N ALA A 155 -10.19 0.32 -19.39
CA ALA A 155 -9.77 1.67 -19.11
C ALA A 155 -8.89 1.70 -17.85
N THR A 156 -7.97 2.67 -17.81
CA THR A 156 -7.03 2.85 -16.72
C THR A 156 -7.18 4.25 -16.15
N ILE A 157 -7.54 4.34 -14.86
CA ILE A 157 -7.46 5.59 -14.12
C ILE A 157 -6.10 5.67 -13.43
N THR A 158 -5.43 6.80 -13.60
CA THR A 158 -4.20 7.14 -12.87
C THR A 158 -4.48 8.27 -11.92
N LYS A 159 -4.20 8.04 -10.62
CA LYS A 159 -4.24 9.06 -9.57
C LYS A 159 -2.81 9.47 -9.21
N THR A 160 -2.59 10.75 -8.99
CA THR A 160 -1.37 11.28 -8.37
C THR A 160 -1.70 11.75 -6.97
N TRP A 161 -0.98 11.22 -6.00
CA TRP A 161 -1.11 11.52 -4.58
C TRP A 161 0.06 12.38 -4.13
N THR A 162 -0.20 13.46 -3.45
CA THR A 162 0.83 14.35 -2.92
C THR A 162 0.69 14.46 -1.40
N ARG A 163 1.81 14.30 -0.70
CA ARG A 163 1.88 14.43 0.76
C ARG A 163 1.60 15.86 1.18
N GLN A 164 0.88 16.02 2.28
CA GLN A 164 0.53 17.32 2.88
C GLN A 164 1.36 17.62 4.11
#